data_43e21da512ed0f7400c7b8daa2aec0bb
#
_entry.id   43e21da512ed0f7400c7b8daa2aec0bb
#
_cell.length_a   1.000
_cell.length_b   1.000
_cell.length_c   1.000
_cell.angle_alpha   90.00
_cell.angle_beta   90.00
_cell.angle_gamma   90.00
#
_symmetry.space_group_name_H-M   'P 1'
#
loop_
_entity.id
_entity.type
_entity.pdbx_description
1 polymer ?
#
loop_
_entity_poly.entity_id
_entity_poly.type
_entity_poly.pdbx_seq_one_letter_code
_entity_poly.pdbx_strand_id
1 'polypeptide(L)'
;GGTNQAEGLAWGWRVLSPGAPFTQGEPFNAARDNVRKVIVLMSDGENTNVGTDAVMGTDYSAYNYMGFWRDYAEGNLLSQLLFGILHGALPPGMIRRDIDSSSEYVSYVDARQRALCAAIQDAGIEIYVVRFRNGNENLMRSCASSDQHFYNANNAQELSAAFAAIGTGIGSLRLTH
;
A
#
# COMPACT_ATOMS: atom_id res chain seq x y z
N GLY A 1 11.14 -12.61 -2.02
CA GLY A 1 10.75 -11.20 -1.99
C GLY A 1 9.46 -11.01 -1.23
N GLY A 2 9.30 -9.85 -0.59
CA GLY A 2 8.10 -9.50 0.14
C GLY A 2 7.15 -8.62 -0.68
N THR A 3 5.88 -8.63 -0.33
CA THR A 3 4.85 -7.80 -0.94
C THR A 3 4.31 -6.81 0.09
N ASN A 4 4.27 -5.52 -0.27
CA ASN A 4 3.65 -4.46 0.54
C ASN A 4 2.72 -3.62 -0.34
N GLN A 5 1.45 -4.02 -0.41
CA GLN A 5 0.45 -3.33 -1.23
C GLN A 5 0.11 -1.94 -0.69
N ALA A 6 0.20 -1.75 0.64
CA ALA A 6 -0.04 -0.46 1.27
C ALA A 6 0.94 0.61 0.77
N GLU A 7 2.19 0.25 0.53
CA GLU A 7 3.18 1.18 0.00
C GLU A 7 2.92 1.52 -1.48
N GLY A 8 2.53 0.54 -2.28
CA GLY A 8 2.09 0.78 -3.66
C GLY A 8 0.92 1.76 -3.75
N LEU A 9 -0.08 1.60 -2.87
CA LEU A 9 -1.22 2.52 -2.76
C LEU A 9 -0.79 3.93 -2.33
N ALA A 10 0.11 4.03 -1.35
CA ALA A 10 0.62 5.32 -0.88
C ALA A 10 1.36 6.08 -2.00
N TRP A 11 2.14 5.38 -2.82
CA TRP A 11 2.79 5.98 -3.99
C TRP A 11 1.80 6.38 -5.08
N GLY A 12 0.81 5.53 -5.38
CA GLY A 12 -0.27 5.87 -6.30
C GLY A 12 -1.01 7.14 -5.89
N TRP A 13 -1.32 7.27 -4.61
CA TRP A 13 -1.96 8.47 -4.06
C TRP A 13 -1.07 9.72 -4.18
N ARG A 14 0.24 9.60 -3.87
CA ARG A 14 1.20 10.71 -4.01
C ARG A 14 1.29 11.19 -5.46
N VAL A 15 1.33 10.28 -6.42
CA VAL A 15 1.37 10.63 -7.86
C VAL A 15 0.11 11.42 -8.29
N LEU A 16 -1.05 11.08 -7.75
CA LEU A 16 -2.31 11.76 -8.05
C LEU A 16 -2.53 13.05 -7.23
N SER A 17 -1.70 13.28 -6.21
CA SER A 17 -1.81 14.46 -5.34
C SER A 17 -1.16 15.68 -5.98
N PRO A 18 -1.67 16.92 -5.73
CA PRO A 18 -1.15 18.14 -6.33
C PRO A 18 0.17 18.64 -5.69
N GLY A 19 0.70 17.94 -4.69
CA GLY A 19 1.87 18.36 -3.92
C GLY A 19 3.16 17.66 -4.33
N ALA A 20 4.29 18.15 -3.81
CA ALA A 20 5.58 17.50 -3.98
C ALA A 20 5.53 16.05 -3.45
N PRO A 21 6.31 15.11 -4.03
CA PRO A 21 7.33 15.31 -5.08
C PRO A 21 6.76 15.38 -6.51
N PHE A 22 5.50 15.03 -6.73
CA PHE A 22 4.86 15.01 -8.05
C PHE A 22 3.87 16.16 -8.14
N THR A 23 4.22 17.20 -8.89
CA THR A 23 3.42 18.44 -8.98
C THR A 23 2.42 18.45 -10.11
N GLN A 24 2.29 17.34 -10.87
CA GLN A 24 1.40 17.24 -12.02
C GLN A 24 -0.04 16.83 -11.63
N GLY A 25 -0.26 16.42 -10.38
CA GLY A 25 -1.59 16.04 -9.88
C GLY A 25 -2.51 17.25 -9.80
N GLU A 26 -3.72 17.14 -10.35
CA GLU A 26 -4.76 18.17 -10.18
C GLU A 26 -5.25 18.23 -8.72
N PRO A 27 -5.74 19.36 -8.21
CA PRO A 27 -6.39 19.43 -6.90
C PRO A 27 -7.54 18.43 -6.74
N PHE A 28 -7.76 17.94 -5.50
CA PHE A 28 -8.82 16.96 -5.23
C PHE A 28 -10.24 17.55 -5.30
N ASN A 29 -10.37 18.82 -5.01
CA ASN A 29 -11.63 19.57 -4.99
C ASN A 29 -11.74 20.55 -6.15
N ALA A 30 -10.99 20.33 -7.20
CA ALA A 30 -11.16 21.16 -8.37
C ALA A 30 -12.61 21.02 -8.83
N ALA A 31 -13.36 22.10 -8.79
CA ALA A 31 -14.70 22.22 -9.38
C ALA A 31 -14.63 22.09 -10.93
N ARG A 32 -13.68 21.33 -11.41
CA ARG A 32 -13.54 20.94 -12.79
C ARG A 32 -14.22 19.59 -12.92
N ASP A 33 -15.47 19.62 -13.27
CA ASP A 33 -16.37 18.48 -13.49
C ASP A 33 -15.82 17.40 -14.44
N ASN A 34 -14.57 17.51 -14.89
CA ASN A 34 -13.96 16.69 -15.93
C ASN A 34 -12.70 15.91 -15.52
N VAL A 35 -12.24 16.00 -14.27
CA VAL A 35 -11.05 15.24 -13.82
C VAL A 35 -11.46 14.14 -12.85
N ARG A 36 -11.37 12.91 -13.32
CA ARG A 36 -11.55 11.70 -12.51
C ARG A 36 -10.20 11.11 -12.16
N LYS A 37 -9.95 10.89 -10.88
CA LYS A 37 -8.73 10.24 -10.40
C LYS A 37 -9.02 8.78 -10.11
N VAL A 38 -8.17 7.91 -10.64
CA VAL A 38 -8.35 6.47 -10.56
C VAL A 38 -7.03 5.81 -10.19
N ILE A 39 -7.09 4.88 -9.25
CA ILE A 39 -6.01 3.94 -8.95
C ILE A 39 -6.47 2.55 -9.35
N VAL A 40 -5.62 1.81 -10.06
CA VAL A 40 -5.82 0.38 -10.30
C VAL A 40 -4.81 -0.39 -9.44
N LEU A 41 -5.30 -1.03 -8.40
CA LEU A 41 -4.50 -1.91 -7.54
C LEU A 41 -4.56 -3.33 -8.07
N MET A 42 -3.43 -3.87 -8.50
CA MET A 42 -3.30 -5.27 -8.87
C MET A 42 -2.30 -5.98 -7.99
N SER A 43 -2.64 -7.17 -7.52
CA SER A 43 -1.70 -8.04 -6.80
C SER A 43 -2.01 -9.51 -7.07
N ASP A 44 -0.96 -10.33 -7.10
CA ASP A 44 -1.01 -11.78 -7.23
C ASP A 44 -0.68 -12.50 -5.91
N GLY A 45 -0.59 -11.77 -4.81
CA GLY A 45 -0.24 -12.32 -3.50
C GLY A 45 -0.80 -11.54 -2.32
N GLU A 46 -0.50 -12.06 -1.16
CA GLU A 46 -0.79 -11.41 0.13
C GLU A 46 0.32 -10.44 0.51
N ASN A 47 0.04 -9.53 1.42
CA ASN A 47 1.11 -8.80 2.08
C ASN A 47 2.00 -9.79 2.83
N THR A 48 3.30 -9.67 2.65
CA THR A 48 4.26 -10.60 3.23
C THR A 48 5.44 -9.86 3.82
N ASN A 49 5.98 -10.41 4.90
CA ASN A 49 7.26 -9.95 5.42
C ASN A 49 8.41 -10.33 4.47
N VAL A 50 9.39 -9.46 4.34
CA VAL A 50 10.59 -9.72 3.52
C VAL A 50 11.46 -10.82 4.13
N GLY A 51 11.32 -11.12 5.42
CA GLY A 51 12.13 -12.09 6.14
C GLY A 51 13.62 -11.71 6.19
N THR A 52 14.41 -12.58 6.75
CA THR A 52 15.88 -12.44 6.82
C THR A 52 16.59 -12.69 5.48
N ASP A 53 15.85 -13.07 4.44
CA ASP A 53 16.35 -13.33 3.09
C ASP A 53 16.34 -12.08 2.18
N ALA A 54 16.21 -10.90 2.77
CA ALA A 54 16.35 -9.65 2.04
C ALA A 54 17.75 -9.52 1.40
N VAL A 55 17.87 -8.67 0.40
CA VAL A 55 19.08 -8.46 -0.39
C VAL A 55 20.33 -8.44 0.52
N MET A 56 21.27 -9.33 0.25
CA MET A 56 22.53 -9.50 0.99
C MET A 56 22.38 -10.08 2.43
N GLY A 57 21.28 -10.79 2.74
CA GLY A 57 21.07 -11.37 4.08
C GLY A 57 20.82 -10.31 5.16
N THR A 58 20.37 -9.12 4.76
CA THR A 58 20.04 -8.03 5.67
C THR A 58 18.53 -7.90 5.81
N ASP A 59 18.07 -7.48 6.98
CA ASP A 59 16.65 -7.16 7.23
C ASP A 59 16.27 -5.79 6.64
N TYR A 60 17.10 -5.19 5.79
CA TYR A 60 16.80 -3.95 5.10
C TYR A 60 15.82 -4.19 3.96
N SER A 61 14.69 -3.53 4.02
CA SER A 61 13.81 -3.34 2.87
C SER A 61 13.91 -1.91 2.37
N ALA A 62 13.37 -1.63 1.17
CA ALA A 62 13.25 -0.26 0.67
C ALA A 62 12.44 0.67 1.60
N TYR A 63 11.75 0.12 2.58
CA TYR A 63 10.78 0.83 3.44
C TYR A 63 11.12 0.80 4.91
N ASN A 64 12.06 0.08 5.35
CA ASN A 64 12.65 0.14 6.67
C ASN A 64 13.55 -1.07 6.97
N TYR A 65 14.34 -0.97 8.03
CA TYR A 65 15.09 -2.07 8.63
C TYR A 65 14.20 -2.79 9.66
N MET A 66 13.69 -3.94 9.28
CA MET A 66 12.78 -4.71 10.15
C MET A 66 13.49 -5.34 11.35
N GLY A 67 14.71 -5.85 11.16
CA GLY A 67 15.52 -6.43 12.22
C GLY A 67 15.95 -5.44 13.29
N PHE A 68 15.98 -4.16 12.97
CA PHE A 68 16.30 -3.09 13.91
C PHE A 68 15.37 -3.08 15.14
N TRP A 69 14.08 -3.26 14.92
CA TRP A 69 13.10 -3.28 16.00
C TRP A 69 13.16 -4.58 16.79
N ARG A 70 13.37 -5.71 16.12
CA ARG A 70 13.57 -7.00 16.77
C ARG A 70 14.81 -6.99 17.64
N ASP A 71 15.95 -6.57 17.08
CA ASP A 71 17.23 -6.53 17.79
C ASP A 71 17.22 -5.54 18.95
N TYR A 72 16.45 -4.44 18.81
CA TYR A 72 16.25 -3.50 19.91
C TYR A 72 15.32 -4.05 20.99
N ALA A 73 14.25 -4.74 20.63
CA ALA A 73 13.30 -5.35 21.57
C ALA A 73 13.89 -6.57 22.29
N GLU A 74 14.65 -7.41 21.57
CA GLU A 74 15.34 -8.60 22.10
C GLU A 74 16.73 -8.28 22.67
N GLY A 75 17.27 -7.10 22.41
CA GLY A 75 18.58 -6.65 22.85
C GLY A 75 18.67 -6.53 24.37
N ASN A 76 19.84 -6.88 24.92
CA ASN A 76 20.12 -6.67 26.32
C ASN A 76 20.16 -5.17 26.66
N LEU A 77 20.03 -4.85 27.96
CA LEU A 77 20.00 -3.48 28.47
C LEU A 77 21.16 -2.60 27.95
N LEU A 78 22.31 -3.21 27.67
CA LEU A 78 23.51 -2.54 27.17
C LEU A 78 23.35 -2.10 25.71
N SER A 79 22.76 -2.91 24.83
CA SER A 79 22.49 -2.55 23.43
C SER A 79 21.44 -1.44 23.33
N GLN A 80 20.42 -1.46 24.19
CA GLN A 80 19.41 -0.40 24.29
C GLN A 80 20.01 0.93 24.77
N LEU A 81 20.93 0.86 25.75
CA LEU A 81 21.60 2.04 26.29
C LEU A 81 22.57 2.66 25.27
N LEU A 82 23.40 1.83 24.62
CA LEU A 82 24.34 2.25 23.57
C LEU A 82 23.62 2.89 22.39
N PHE A 83 22.49 2.35 21.98
CA PHE A 83 21.69 2.89 20.90
C PHE A 83 21.09 4.25 21.25
N GLY A 84 20.54 4.38 22.46
CA GLY A 84 20.01 5.66 22.96
C GLY A 84 21.09 6.77 23.03
N ILE A 85 22.33 6.41 23.34
CA ILE A 85 23.46 7.33 23.42
C ILE A 85 23.96 7.74 22.03
N LEU A 86 24.04 6.80 21.07
CA LEU A 86 24.62 7.03 19.74
C LEU A 86 23.67 7.69 18.75
N HIS A 87 22.36 7.48 18.89
CA HIS A 87 21.35 7.93 17.90
C HIS A 87 20.38 8.97 18.44
N GLY A 88 20.56 9.40 19.69
CA GLY A 88 19.64 10.34 20.34
C GLY A 88 18.30 9.71 20.68
N ALA A 89 17.48 10.44 21.42
CA ALA A 89 16.10 10.02 21.66
C ALA A 89 15.35 9.88 20.32
N LEU A 90 14.58 8.82 20.17
CA LEU A 90 13.73 8.64 19.00
C LEU A 90 12.92 9.92 18.72
N PRO A 91 12.83 10.36 17.46
CA PRO A 91 12.05 11.55 17.14
C PRO A 91 10.64 11.44 17.73
N PRO A 92 10.08 12.53 18.29
CA PRO A 92 8.71 12.56 18.76
C PRO A 92 7.77 12.14 17.62
N GLY A 93 6.96 11.10 17.83
CA GLY A 93 6.04 10.58 16.82
C GLY A 93 6.45 9.26 16.16
N MET A 94 7.64 8.72 16.42
CA MET A 94 7.91 7.32 16.13
C MET A 94 7.14 6.44 17.13
N ILE A 95 6.01 5.94 16.67
CA ILE A 95 5.23 4.97 17.42
C ILE A 95 6.06 3.68 17.51
N ARG A 96 6.52 3.39 18.72
CA ARG A 96 7.06 2.08 19.09
C ARG A 96 5.93 1.07 18.91
N ARG A 97 5.95 0.32 17.84
CA ARG A 97 5.20 -0.93 17.76
C ARG A 97 6.22 -2.05 17.85
N ASP A 98 6.15 -2.78 18.93
CA ASP A 98 6.85 -4.04 19.06
C ASP A 98 6.18 -5.01 18.09
N ILE A 99 6.81 -5.23 16.94
CA ILE A 99 6.36 -6.21 15.95
C ILE A 99 7.19 -7.46 16.20
N ASP A 100 6.64 -8.38 16.98
CA ASP A 100 7.35 -9.55 17.48
C ASP A 100 7.33 -10.73 16.50
N SER A 101 6.53 -10.66 15.42
CA SER A 101 6.37 -11.76 14.48
C SER A 101 6.05 -11.32 13.05
N SER A 102 6.35 -12.19 12.08
CA SER A 102 5.95 -11.99 10.68
C SER A 102 4.44 -11.84 10.51
N SER A 103 3.64 -12.55 11.29
CA SER A 103 2.19 -12.48 11.24
C SER A 103 1.66 -11.13 11.77
N GLU A 104 2.29 -10.58 12.78
CA GLU A 104 1.96 -9.26 13.33
C GLU A 104 2.32 -8.15 12.34
N TYR A 105 3.48 -8.27 11.68
CA TYR A 105 3.83 -7.35 10.59
C TYR A 105 2.81 -7.37 9.46
N VAL A 106 2.42 -8.55 8.99
CA VAL A 106 1.39 -8.68 7.94
C VAL A 106 0.08 -8.05 8.39
N SER A 107 -0.35 -8.32 9.62
CA SER A 107 -1.56 -7.72 10.19
C SER A 107 -1.49 -6.19 10.26
N TYR A 108 -0.32 -5.64 10.58
CA TYR A 108 -0.06 -4.20 10.57
C TYR A 108 -0.14 -3.60 9.16
N VAL A 109 0.49 -4.25 8.17
CA VAL A 109 0.45 -3.81 6.77
C VAL A 109 -0.98 -3.88 6.23
N ASP A 110 -1.72 -4.94 6.54
CA ASP A 110 -3.12 -5.10 6.15
C ASP A 110 -4.02 -4.01 6.74
N ALA A 111 -3.83 -3.67 8.02
CA ALA A 111 -4.57 -2.59 8.67
C ALA A 111 -4.22 -1.22 8.04
N ARG A 112 -2.94 -0.98 7.75
CA ARG A 112 -2.48 0.22 7.04
C ARG A 112 -3.06 0.30 5.64
N GLN A 113 -3.13 -0.81 4.92
CA GLN A 113 -3.74 -0.87 3.59
C GLN A 113 -5.21 -0.48 3.64
N ARG A 114 -6.01 -1.03 4.58
CA ARG A 114 -7.42 -0.65 4.73
C ARG A 114 -7.59 0.83 5.02
N ALA A 115 -6.78 1.37 5.93
CA ALA A 115 -6.83 2.79 6.28
C ALA A 115 -6.46 3.69 5.08
N LEU A 116 -5.46 3.30 4.28
CA LEU A 116 -5.09 4.01 3.06
C LEU A 116 -6.20 3.95 2.01
N CYS A 117 -6.80 2.78 1.78
CA CYS A 117 -7.91 2.64 0.84
C CYS A 117 -9.08 3.55 1.22
N ALA A 118 -9.46 3.57 2.49
CA ALA A 118 -10.52 4.46 2.98
C ALA A 118 -10.15 5.95 2.76
N ALA A 119 -8.95 6.37 3.15
CA ALA A 119 -8.52 7.76 2.99
C ALA A 119 -8.42 8.19 1.51
N ILE A 120 -8.02 7.29 0.61
CA ILE A 120 -7.97 7.52 -0.84
C ILE A 120 -9.40 7.71 -1.39
N GLN A 121 -10.35 6.88 -0.97
CA GLN A 121 -11.76 6.98 -1.37
C GLN A 121 -12.40 8.25 -0.80
N ASP A 122 -12.13 8.60 0.44
CA ASP A 122 -12.59 9.85 1.07
C ASP A 122 -12.04 11.10 0.35
N ALA A 123 -10.86 10.99 -0.27
CA ALA A 123 -10.30 12.04 -1.11
C ALA A 123 -10.95 12.11 -2.52
N GLY A 124 -11.95 11.27 -2.81
CA GLY A 124 -12.64 11.24 -4.09
C GLY A 124 -11.89 10.51 -5.20
N ILE A 125 -10.93 9.66 -4.85
CA ILE A 125 -10.19 8.83 -5.82
C ILE A 125 -10.86 7.46 -5.89
N GLU A 126 -11.15 7.00 -7.10
CA GLU A 126 -11.70 5.66 -7.31
C GLU A 126 -10.60 4.61 -7.33
N ILE A 127 -10.86 3.50 -6.66
CA ILE A 127 -9.94 2.36 -6.62
C ILE A 127 -10.59 1.17 -7.30
N TYR A 128 -10.02 0.76 -8.43
CA TYR A 128 -10.27 -0.54 -9.04
C TYR A 128 -9.27 -1.54 -8.49
N VAL A 129 -9.74 -2.73 -8.19
CA VAL A 129 -8.91 -3.81 -7.64
C VAL A 129 -8.95 -5.03 -8.53
N VAL A 130 -7.78 -5.53 -8.90
CA VAL A 130 -7.63 -6.78 -9.64
C VAL A 130 -6.85 -7.76 -8.78
N ARG A 131 -7.53 -8.77 -8.26
CA ARG A 131 -6.91 -9.90 -7.56
C ARG A 131 -6.54 -10.95 -8.57
N PHE A 132 -5.25 -11.28 -8.69
CA PHE A 132 -4.78 -12.29 -9.63
C PHE A 132 -4.36 -13.55 -8.90
N ARG A 133 -5.10 -14.65 -9.11
CA ARG A 133 -4.87 -15.99 -8.51
C ARG A 133 -5.01 -16.01 -6.99
N ASN A 134 -4.01 -15.51 -6.28
CA ASN A 134 -3.88 -15.55 -4.83
C ASN A 134 -4.06 -14.16 -4.20
N GLY A 135 -3.93 -14.09 -2.90
CA GLY A 135 -4.07 -12.85 -2.15
C GLY A 135 -5.31 -12.86 -1.25
N ASN A 136 -5.26 -12.04 -0.23
CA ASN A 136 -6.35 -11.88 0.73
C ASN A 136 -7.54 -11.17 0.06
N GLU A 137 -8.53 -11.96 -0.38
CA GLU A 137 -9.69 -11.44 -1.09
C GLU A 137 -10.45 -10.40 -0.27
N ASN A 138 -10.66 -10.65 1.02
CA ASN A 138 -11.40 -9.74 1.88
C ASN A 138 -10.69 -8.38 2.02
N LEU A 139 -9.36 -8.40 2.16
CA LEU A 139 -8.56 -7.19 2.20
C LEU A 139 -8.62 -6.43 0.87
N MET A 140 -8.40 -7.10 -0.23
CA MET A 140 -8.42 -6.48 -1.56
C MET A 140 -9.81 -5.95 -1.92
N ARG A 141 -10.87 -6.72 -1.64
CA ARG A 141 -12.24 -6.28 -1.85
C ARG A 141 -12.59 -5.03 -1.04
N SER A 142 -12.10 -4.93 0.21
CA SER A 142 -12.33 -3.75 1.04
C SER A 142 -11.66 -2.47 0.50
N CYS A 143 -10.71 -2.60 -0.42
CA CYS A 143 -10.06 -1.47 -1.10
C CYS A 143 -10.80 -1.03 -2.36
N ALA A 144 -11.64 -1.85 -2.95
CA ALA A 144 -12.42 -1.48 -4.12
C ALA A 144 -13.47 -0.43 -3.76
N SER A 145 -13.65 0.60 -4.60
CA SER A 145 -14.64 1.67 -4.37
C SER A 145 -16.08 1.18 -4.39
N SER A 146 -16.34 0.05 -5.05
CA SER A 146 -17.61 -0.69 -4.99
C SER A 146 -17.37 -2.13 -5.45
N ASP A 147 -18.39 -2.99 -5.33
CA ASP A 147 -18.31 -4.37 -5.85
C ASP A 147 -18.04 -4.42 -7.36
N GLN A 148 -18.47 -3.41 -8.11
CA GLN A 148 -18.22 -3.31 -9.55
C GLN A 148 -16.77 -2.92 -9.88
N HIS A 149 -16.01 -2.47 -8.89
CA HIS A 149 -14.59 -2.11 -9.03
C HIS A 149 -13.67 -3.26 -8.59
N PHE A 150 -14.21 -4.41 -8.20
CA PHE A 150 -13.44 -5.59 -7.79
C PHE A 150 -13.49 -6.68 -8.86
N TYR A 151 -12.32 -7.12 -9.30
CA TYR A 151 -12.14 -8.16 -10.30
C TYR A 151 -11.29 -9.30 -9.75
N ASN A 152 -11.78 -10.52 -9.93
CA ASN A 152 -11.03 -11.74 -9.66
C ASN A 152 -10.56 -12.33 -11.00
N ALA A 153 -9.28 -12.58 -11.14
CA ALA A 153 -8.69 -13.19 -12.34
C ALA A 153 -7.77 -14.34 -11.94
N ASN A 154 -8.02 -15.53 -12.49
CA ASN A 154 -7.26 -16.73 -12.18
C ASN A 154 -6.27 -17.12 -13.30
N ASN A 155 -6.39 -16.48 -14.45
CA ASN A 155 -5.56 -16.72 -15.64
C ASN A 155 -5.39 -15.42 -16.44
N ALA A 156 -4.52 -15.48 -17.44
CA ALA A 156 -4.18 -14.31 -18.27
C ALA A 156 -5.38 -13.79 -19.08
N GLN A 157 -6.31 -14.66 -19.48
CA GLN A 157 -7.48 -14.27 -20.24
C GLN A 157 -8.46 -13.47 -19.35
N GLU A 158 -8.73 -13.94 -18.14
CA GLU A 158 -9.56 -13.22 -17.15
C GLU A 158 -8.91 -11.90 -16.75
N LEU A 159 -7.59 -11.89 -16.59
CA LEU A 159 -6.84 -10.68 -16.30
C LEU A 159 -6.98 -9.64 -17.42
N SER A 160 -6.83 -10.06 -18.67
CA SER A 160 -7.03 -9.18 -19.83
C SER A 160 -8.47 -8.65 -19.91
N ALA A 161 -9.46 -9.50 -19.63
CA ALA A 161 -10.86 -9.09 -19.59
C ALA A 161 -11.13 -8.06 -18.47
N ALA A 162 -10.54 -8.25 -17.28
CA ALA A 162 -10.64 -7.29 -16.18
C ALA A 162 -10.09 -5.90 -16.57
N PHE A 163 -8.90 -5.83 -17.17
CA PHE A 163 -8.33 -4.56 -17.63
C PHE A 163 -9.16 -3.92 -18.77
N ALA A 164 -9.71 -4.71 -19.69
CA ALA A 164 -10.60 -4.22 -20.73
C ALA A 164 -11.88 -3.61 -20.14
N ALA A 165 -12.47 -4.26 -19.13
CA ALA A 165 -13.66 -3.76 -18.43
C ALA A 165 -13.36 -2.45 -17.69
N ILE A 166 -12.22 -2.40 -16.97
CA ILE A 166 -11.74 -1.18 -16.29
C ILE A 166 -11.55 -0.05 -17.30
N GLY A 167 -10.86 -0.32 -18.42
CA GLY A 167 -10.64 0.66 -19.48
C GLY A 167 -11.94 1.22 -20.06
N THR A 168 -12.94 0.36 -20.25
CA THR A 168 -14.29 0.77 -20.69
C THR A 168 -14.97 1.63 -19.63
N GLY A 169 -14.92 1.22 -18.36
CA GLY A 169 -15.52 1.97 -17.24
C GLY A 169 -14.90 3.36 -17.05
N ILE A 170 -13.60 3.50 -17.26
CA ILE A 170 -12.91 4.79 -17.20
C ILE A 170 -13.21 5.64 -18.43
N GLY A 171 -13.30 5.00 -19.63
CA GLY A 171 -13.48 5.69 -20.91
C GLY A 171 -14.91 6.16 -21.19
N SER A 172 -15.92 5.52 -20.61
CA SER A 172 -17.34 5.79 -20.88
C SER A 172 -17.81 7.19 -20.46
N LEU A 173 -17.09 7.87 -19.56
CA LEU A 173 -17.41 9.23 -19.11
C LEU A 173 -16.91 10.34 -20.04
N ARG A 174 -16.20 10.01 -21.12
CA ARG A 174 -15.75 11.03 -22.09
C ARG A 174 -16.80 11.46 -23.11
N LEU A 175 -17.99 10.85 -23.11
CA LEU A 175 -18.99 11.03 -24.18
C LEU A 175 -20.28 11.70 -23.73
N THR A 176 -20.38 12.18 -22.49
CA THR A 176 -21.54 13.00 -22.07
C THR A 176 -21.19 14.49 -22.16
N HIS A 177 -21.35 15.03 -23.36
CA HIS A 177 -21.50 16.49 -23.61
C HIS A 177 -22.96 16.85 -23.65
#